data_d91846016c9742a943ceb4552ca00e36
#
_entry.id   d91846016c9742a943ceb4552ca00e36
#
_cell.length_a   1.000
_cell.length_b   1.000
_cell.length_c   1.000
_cell.angle_alpha   90.00
_cell.angle_beta   90.00
_cell.angle_gamma   90.00
#
_symmetry.space_group_name_H-M   'P 1'
#
loop_
_entity.id
_entity.type
_entity.pdbx_description
1 polymer ?
#
loop_
_entity_poly.entity_id
_entity_poly.type
_entity_poly.pdbx_seq_one_letter_code
_entity_poly.pdbx_strand_id
1 'polypeptide(L)'
;CEKSWDMHVPEAAGCTEAEDRKKEDLPAGTRVTGVYGPAISELVQVITRWRLSEKGATTRQLAAMLWASFVVGMQLPGKRAVFWRLELTLYPEDGPQDTLLSYDVAVQDFDERFDLLHSAGTLSAAGTRCATADMWAFVRQDSPQPSLRRLTDLIPRSDRLKGKVALVIGGSRGLGAAITQALASQGCTVFLNYHQCRAEAEKIRASLGDTSSLI
;
A
#
# COMPACT_ATOMS: atom_id res chain seq x y z
N CYS A 1 -7.73 -0.72 30.27
CA CYS A 1 -8.26 0.55 29.74
C CYS A 1 -7.78 0.68 28.31
N GLU A 2 -8.50 0.05 27.39
CA GLU A 2 -8.26 0.17 25.93
C GLU A 2 -8.75 1.54 25.49
N LYS A 3 -7.83 2.46 25.20
CA LYS A 3 -8.16 3.64 24.43
C LYS A 3 -8.06 3.26 22.96
N SER A 4 -9.21 3.07 22.32
CA SER A 4 -9.29 3.01 20.87
C SER A 4 -8.67 4.29 20.29
N TRP A 5 -7.70 4.14 19.40
CA TRP A 5 -7.09 5.23 18.67
C TRP A 5 -7.93 5.46 17.41
N ASP A 6 -9.04 6.16 17.54
CA ASP A 6 -9.72 6.75 16.38
C ASP A 6 -8.86 7.94 15.91
N MET A 7 -7.85 7.64 15.10
CA MET A 7 -7.22 8.67 14.29
C MET A 7 -8.13 8.94 13.11
N HIS A 8 -8.96 9.97 13.24
CA HIS A 8 -9.63 10.55 12.09
C HIS A 8 -8.54 11.17 11.21
N VAL A 9 -8.21 10.51 10.08
CA VAL A 9 -7.34 11.08 9.07
C VAL A 9 -8.17 12.10 8.30
N PRO A 10 -7.87 13.41 8.39
CA PRO A 10 -8.64 14.41 7.67
C PRO A 10 -8.50 14.15 6.17
N GLU A 11 -9.61 14.23 5.46
CA GLU A 11 -9.62 14.17 4.00
C GLU A 11 -8.74 15.29 3.44
N ALA A 12 -7.62 14.91 2.87
CA ALA A 12 -6.81 15.83 2.08
C ALA A 12 -7.67 16.33 0.92
N ALA A 13 -7.80 17.64 0.79
CA ALA A 13 -8.62 18.26 -0.24
C ALA A 13 -8.27 17.68 -1.62
N GLY A 14 -9.18 16.89 -2.19
CA GLY A 14 -9.14 16.44 -3.59
C GLY A 14 -8.78 15.00 -3.87
N CYS A 15 -8.43 14.15 -2.87
CA CYS A 15 -8.17 12.73 -3.12
C CYS A 15 -8.90 11.87 -2.11
N THR A 16 -10.07 11.38 -2.47
CA THR A 16 -10.93 10.53 -1.62
C THR A 16 -10.54 9.05 -1.70
N GLU A 17 -9.86 8.63 -2.75
CA GLU A 17 -9.42 7.25 -2.96
C GLU A 17 -7.98 7.21 -3.47
N ALA A 18 -7.17 6.28 -2.89
CA ALA A 18 -5.80 6.09 -3.32
C ALA A 18 -5.74 5.45 -4.71
N GLU A 19 -4.85 5.94 -5.54
CA GLU A 19 -4.53 5.36 -6.85
C GLU A 19 -4.04 3.91 -6.71
N ASP A 20 -4.27 3.10 -7.73
CA ASP A 20 -3.79 1.72 -7.77
C ASP A 20 -2.90 1.53 -9.01
N ARG A 21 -1.69 2.12 -8.96
CA ARG A 21 -0.75 2.12 -10.08
C ARG A 21 0.16 0.90 -10.02
N LYS A 22 0.20 0.18 -11.14
CA LYS A 22 1.14 -0.92 -11.36
C LYS A 22 2.44 -0.37 -11.95
N LYS A 23 3.46 -1.21 -12.05
CA LYS A 23 4.76 -0.81 -12.61
C LYS A 23 4.66 -0.26 -14.05
N GLU A 24 3.72 -0.78 -14.83
CA GLU A 24 3.47 -0.35 -16.22
C GLU A 24 2.97 1.10 -16.28
N ASP A 25 2.36 1.60 -15.21
CA ASP A 25 1.80 2.96 -15.09
C ASP A 25 2.84 3.97 -14.55
N LEU A 26 4.07 3.52 -14.27
CA LEU A 26 5.09 4.29 -13.57
C LEU A 26 6.40 4.46 -14.38
N PRO A 27 6.36 4.71 -15.70
CA PRO A 27 7.59 4.98 -16.42
C PRO A 27 8.26 6.27 -15.88
N ALA A 28 9.59 6.36 -16.06
CA ALA A 28 10.32 7.57 -15.74
C ALA A 28 9.69 8.79 -16.44
N GLY A 29 9.57 9.91 -15.71
CA GLY A 29 8.87 11.10 -16.18
C GLY A 29 7.37 11.14 -15.90
N THR A 30 6.75 10.05 -15.42
CA THR A 30 5.36 10.10 -14.91
C THR A 30 5.26 11.15 -13.82
N ARG A 31 4.30 12.07 -13.95
CA ARG A 31 4.22 13.27 -13.09
C ARG A 31 2.85 13.39 -12.44
N VAL A 32 2.83 13.80 -11.19
CA VAL A 32 1.64 14.17 -10.44
C VAL A 32 1.81 15.54 -9.83
N THR A 33 0.79 16.36 -9.98
CA THR A 33 0.74 17.72 -9.41
C THR A 33 -0.57 17.88 -8.67
N GLY A 34 -0.59 18.72 -7.66
CA GLY A 34 -1.81 18.98 -6.92
C GLY A 34 -1.63 19.93 -5.76
N VAL A 35 -2.62 19.93 -4.90
CA VAL A 35 -2.63 20.73 -3.67
C VAL A 35 -2.76 19.78 -2.49
N TYR A 36 -1.92 19.98 -1.49
CA TYR A 36 -1.95 19.29 -0.22
C TYR A 36 -2.39 20.24 0.88
N GLY A 37 -3.51 19.90 1.54
CA GLY A 37 -4.07 20.67 2.65
C GLY A 37 -3.88 19.89 3.96
N PRO A 38 -2.81 20.11 4.73
CA PRO A 38 -2.64 19.47 6.01
C PRO A 38 -3.67 19.97 7.02
N ALA A 39 -4.15 19.11 7.92
CA ALA A 39 -4.97 19.51 9.05
C ALA A 39 -4.12 20.23 10.09
N ILE A 40 -3.95 21.53 9.93
CA ILE A 40 -3.05 22.35 10.76
C ILE A 40 -3.38 22.23 12.25
N SER A 41 -4.66 22.22 12.64
CA SER A 41 -5.08 22.06 14.04
C SER A 41 -4.57 20.75 14.67
N GLU A 42 -4.57 19.66 13.91
CA GLU A 42 -4.08 18.35 14.36
C GLU A 42 -2.55 18.34 14.44
N LEU A 43 -1.87 18.95 13.47
CA LEU A 43 -0.42 19.09 13.50
C LEU A 43 0.04 19.89 14.73
N VAL A 44 -0.65 20.96 15.06
CA VAL A 44 -0.37 21.75 16.29
C VAL A 44 -0.56 20.89 17.53
N GLN A 45 -1.62 20.08 17.60
CA GLN A 45 -1.82 19.16 18.72
C GLN A 45 -0.69 18.11 18.84
N VAL A 46 -0.25 17.52 17.72
CA VAL A 46 0.87 16.56 17.70
C VAL A 46 2.15 17.26 18.20
N ILE A 47 2.50 18.42 17.65
CA ILE A 47 3.69 19.17 18.02
C ILE A 47 3.68 19.50 19.52
N THR A 48 2.54 19.96 20.04
CA THR A 48 2.39 20.31 21.46
C THR A 48 2.47 19.07 22.36
N ARG A 49 1.73 18.02 22.02
CA ARG A 49 1.69 16.77 22.79
C ARG A 49 3.04 16.11 22.94
N TRP A 50 3.84 16.13 21.88
CA TRP A 50 5.16 15.48 21.83
C TRP A 50 6.31 16.46 22.10
N ARG A 51 6.00 17.72 22.47
CA ARG A 51 6.98 18.80 22.73
C ARG A 51 8.00 18.95 21.61
N LEU A 52 7.56 18.79 20.36
CA LEU A 52 8.46 18.85 19.21
C LEU A 52 8.96 20.29 18.94
N SER A 53 8.19 21.31 19.33
CA SER A 53 8.60 22.70 19.28
C SER A 53 9.83 23.01 20.12
N GLU A 54 9.99 22.35 21.27
CA GLU A 54 11.18 22.47 22.12
C GLU A 54 12.46 21.94 21.43
N LYS A 55 12.28 21.11 20.40
CA LYS A 55 13.33 20.56 19.54
C LYS A 55 13.47 21.31 18.21
N GLY A 56 12.79 22.44 18.06
CA GLY A 56 12.84 23.26 16.84
C GLY A 56 11.99 22.78 15.68
N ALA A 57 11.10 21.78 15.89
CA ALA A 57 10.20 21.33 14.83
C ALA A 57 9.05 22.31 14.62
N THR A 58 8.73 22.60 13.37
CA THR A 58 7.62 23.47 12.97
C THR A 58 6.46 22.69 12.38
N THR A 59 5.29 23.31 12.35
CA THR A 59 4.09 22.71 11.72
C THR A 59 4.31 22.43 10.23
N ARG A 60 5.03 23.31 9.53
CA ARG A 60 5.34 23.16 8.11
C ARG A 60 6.29 22.00 7.84
N GLN A 61 7.28 21.79 8.71
CA GLN A 61 8.17 20.63 8.61
C GLN A 61 7.41 19.32 8.76
N LEU A 62 6.50 19.24 9.73
CA LEU A 62 5.64 18.08 9.92
C LEU A 62 4.68 17.90 8.74
N ALA A 63 4.12 18.99 8.21
CA ALA A 63 3.29 18.96 7.01
C ALA A 63 4.05 18.42 5.79
N ALA A 64 5.31 18.81 5.60
CA ALA A 64 6.15 18.33 4.51
C ALA A 64 6.43 16.81 4.62
N MET A 65 6.67 16.29 5.84
CA MET A 65 6.83 14.85 6.06
C MET A 65 5.55 14.07 5.73
N LEU A 66 4.39 14.59 6.16
CA LEU A 66 3.10 13.97 5.88
C LEU A 66 2.72 14.07 4.41
N TRP A 67 3.08 15.17 3.73
CA TRP A 67 2.93 15.28 2.29
C TRP A 67 3.67 14.17 1.53
N ALA A 68 4.92 13.86 1.90
CA ALA A 68 5.65 12.77 1.27
C ALA A 68 4.92 11.43 1.45
N SER A 69 4.40 11.15 2.65
CA SER A 69 3.59 9.96 2.92
C SER A 69 2.29 9.96 2.13
N PHE A 70 1.64 11.10 1.98
CA PHE A 70 0.44 11.27 1.17
C PHE A 70 0.71 10.94 -0.30
N VAL A 71 1.76 11.51 -0.90
CA VAL A 71 2.12 11.25 -2.30
C VAL A 71 2.36 9.75 -2.52
N VAL A 72 3.18 9.13 -1.68
CA VAL A 72 3.51 7.71 -1.83
C VAL A 72 2.28 6.82 -1.60
N GLY A 73 1.51 7.09 -0.57
CA GLY A 73 0.38 6.24 -0.20
C GLY A 73 -0.88 6.46 -1.02
N MET A 74 -1.05 7.65 -1.62
CA MET A 74 -2.29 7.99 -2.32
C MET A 74 -2.12 8.11 -3.84
N GLN A 75 -0.90 8.39 -4.35
CA GLN A 75 -0.71 8.74 -5.75
C GLN A 75 0.38 7.94 -6.49
N LEU A 76 1.59 7.83 -5.94
CA LEU A 76 2.75 7.20 -6.58
C LEU A 76 3.48 6.25 -5.64
N PRO A 77 3.21 4.95 -5.66
CA PRO A 77 2.27 4.19 -6.48
C PRO A 77 0.86 4.04 -5.89
N GLY A 78 0.54 4.71 -4.77
CA GLY A 78 -0.74 4.63 -4.12
C GLY A 78 -0.93 3.34 -3.31
N LYS A 79 -2.06 2.64 -3.48
CA LYS A 79 -2.43 1.41 -2.74
C LYS A 79 -1.37 0.31 -2.74
N ARG A 80 -0.47 0.32 -3.71
CA ARG A 80 0.60 -0.69 -3.86
C ARG A 80 1.87 -0.32 -3.11
N ALA A 81 1.94 0.85 -2.50
CA ALA A 81 3.14 1.35 -1.84
C ALA A 81 3.55 0.52 -0.61
N VAL A 82 4.84 0.23 -0.53
CA VAL A 82 5.53 -0.01 0.72
C VAL A 82 6.63 1.03 0.83
N PHE A 83 6.38 2.09 1.60
CA PHE A 83 7.30 3.21 1.71
C PHE A 83 8.59 2.75 2.40
N TRP A 84 9.73 2.97 1.75
CA TRP A 84 11.01 2.48 2.26
C TRP A 84 11.94 3.60 2.74
N ARG A 85 12.12 4.65 1.94
CA ARG A 85 13.10 5.71 2.21
C ARG A 85 12.55 7.08 1.84
N LEU A 86 12.85 8.06 2.67
CA LEU A 86 12.58 9.48 2.43
C LEU A 86 13.85 10.28 2.67
N GLU A 87 14.24 11.10 1.71
CA GLU A 87 15.19 12.18 1.87
C GLU A 87 14.44 13.49 1.69
N LEU A 88 14.38 14.30 2.74
CA LEU A 88 13.62 15.53 2.78
C LEU A 88 14.54 16.70 3.07
N THR A 89 14.58 17.66 2.14
CA THR A 89 15.26 18.93 2.34
C THR A 89 14.21 19.99 2.63
N LEU A 90 14.35 20.68 3.76
CA LEU A 90 13.45 21.73 4.20
C LEU A 90 14.11 23.10 3.96
N TYR A 91 13.33 24.03 3.44
CA TYR A 91 13.79 25.40 3.19
C TYR A 91 13.27 26.34 4.29
N PRO A 92 13.96 27.48 4.55
CA PRO A 92 13.52 28.45 5.52
C PRO A 92 12.07 28.90 5.30
N GLU A 93 11.37 29.17 6.38
CA GLU A 93 9.98 29.62 6.34
C GLU A 93 9.92 31.13 6.17
N ASP A 94 9.95 31.61 4.92
CA ASP A 94 9.72 33.00 4.59
C ASP A 94 8.27 33.18 4.10
N GLY A 95 7.39 33.77 4.91
CA GLY A 95 6.03 34.13 4.49
C GLY A 95 4.89 33.55 5.36
N PRO A 96 3.64 33.86 4.99
CA PRO A 96 2.46 33.43 5.74
C PRO A 96 2.36 31.91 5.82
N GLN A 97 1.83 31.43 6.94
CA GLN A 97 1.54 30.00 7.11
C GLN A 97 0.28 29.64 6.32
N ASP A 98 0.43 29.51 5.01
CA ASP A 98 -0.66 29.04 4.17
C ASP A 98 -1.03 27.59 4.52
N THR A 99 -2.33 27.34 4.53
CA THR A 99 -2.90 26.03 4.81
C THR A 99 -2.88 25.12 3.59
N LEU A 100 -2.73 25.67 2.38
CA LEU A 100 -2.69 24.95 1.12
C LEU A 100 -1.29 24.97 0.52
N LEU A 101 -0.74 23.80 0.27
CA LEU A 101 0.60 23.61 -0.29
C LEU A 101 0.48 22.97 -1.67
N SER A 102 1.01 23.63 -2.69
CA SER A 102 1.09 23.05 -4.03
C SER A 102 2.29 22.09 -4.13
N TYR A 103 2.12 21.01 -4.86
CA TYR A 103 3.21 20.05 -5.08
C TYR A 103 3.32 19.62 -6.53
N ASP A 104 4.52 19.16 -6.85
CA ASP A 104 4.89 18.64 -8.15
C ASP A 104 5.92 17.54 -7.95
N VAL A 105 5.55 16.31 -8.32
CA VAL A 105 6.36 15.10 -8.11
C VAL A 105 6.45 14.33 -9.41
N ALA A 106 7.64 13.85 -9.74
CA ALA A 106 7.89 13.03 -10.92
C ALA A 106 8.61 11.73 -10.55
N VAL A 107 8.27 10.67 -11.25
CA VAL A 107 9.03 9.41 -11.24
C VAL A 107 10.39 9.68 -11.88
N GLN A 108 11.45 9.37 -11.16
CA GLN A 108 12.84 9.50 -11.61
C GLN A 108 13.32 8.20 -12.24
N ASP A 109 13.05 7.09 -11.56
CA ASP A 109 13.52 5.77 -11.97
C ASP A 109 12.63 4.67 -11.38
N PHE A 110 12.66 3.50 -12.03
CA PHE A 110 12.02 2.28 -11.55
C PHE A 110 12.99 1.09 -11.71
N ASP A 111 13.51 0.57 -10.60
CA ASP A 111 14.36 -0.63 -10.61
C ASP A 111 13.48 -1.89 -10.68
N GLU A 112 13.37 -2.49 -11.86
CA GLU A 112 12.55 -3.68 -12.12
C GLU A 112 13.00 -4.92 -11.34
N ARG A 113 14.25 -4.99 -10.88
CA ARG A 113 14.78 -6.15 -10.14
C ARG A 113 14.16 -6.26 -8.75
N PHE A 114 13.79 -5.11 -8.18
CA PHE A 114 13.26 -5.00 -6.82
C PHE A 114 11.85 -4.44 -6.77
N ASP A 115 11.24 -4.13 -7.92
CA ASP A 115 9.99 -3.37 -8.01
C ASP A 115 10.06 -2.06 -7.18
N LEU A 116 11.20 -1.37 -7.24
CA LEU A 116 11.49 -0.19 -6.44
C LEU A 116 11.33 1.09 -7.27
N LEU A 117 10.34 1.89 -6.90
CA LEU A 117 10.06 3.21 -7.45
C LEU A 117 10.89 4.26 -6.74
N HIS A 118 11.58 5.11 -7.49
CA HIS A 118 12.15 6.37 -7.03
C HIS A 118 11.37 7.54 -7.62
N SER A 119 10.83 8.40 -6.80
CA SER A 119 10.17 9.65 -7.19
C SER A 119 10.77 10.84 -6.46
N ALA A 120 10.84 11.97 -7.14
CA ALA A 120 11.32 13.22 -6.54
C ALA A 120 10.36 14.37 -6.81
N GLY A 121 10.27 15.30 -5.87
CA GLY A 121 9.36 16.41 -6.04
C GLY A 121 9.59 17.59 -5.11
N THR A 122 8.77 18.60 -5.34
CA THR A 122 8.79 19.88 -4.63
C THR A 122 7.45 20.14 -3.97
N LEU A 123 7.49 20.73 -2.79
CA LEU A 123 6.36 21.30 -2.06
C LEU A 123 6.54 22.81 -1.96
N SER A 124 5.51 23.59 -2.27
CA SER A 124 5.55 25.04 -2.30
C SER A 124 4.34 25.65 -1.60
N ALA A 125 4.55 26.77 -0.88
CA ALA A 125 3.50 27.61 -0.30
C ALA A 125 3.50 28.95 -1.03
N ALA A 126 2.35 29.37 -1.56
CA ALA A 126 2.20 30.64 -2.31
C ALA A 126 3.32 30.85 -3.37
N GLY A 127 3.73 29.79 -4.07
CA GLY A 127 4.79 29.82 -5.08
C GLY A 127 6.22 29.75 -4.54
N THR A 128 6.43 29.84 -3.22
CA THR A 128 7.75 29.70 -2.59
C THR A 128 8.00 28.24 -2.20
N ARG A 129 9.17 27.71 -2.57
CA ARG A 129 9.56 26.35 -2.24
C ARG A 129 9.74 26.17 -0.73
N CYS A 130 9.00 25.21 -0.15
CA CYS A 130 9.08 24.86 1.27
C CYS A 130 9.90 23.62 1.53
N ALA A 131 9.82 22.64 0.61
CA ALA A 131 10.55 21.39 0.74
C ALA A 131 10.82 20.77 -0.63
N THR A 132 11.85 19.93 -0.69
CA THR A 132 12.04 18.93 -1.74
C THR A 132 12.17 17.57 -1.12
N ALA A 133 11.68 16.56 -1.80
CA ALA A 133 11.74 15.17 -1.33
C ALA A 133 12.19 14.23 -2.44
N ASP A 134 13.06 13.29 -2.08
CA ASP A 134 13.30 12.06 -2.78
C ASP A 134 12.66 10.91 -2.00
N MET A 135 11.83 10.11 -2.67
CA MET A 135 10.99 9.10 -2.06
C MET A 135 11.19 7.76 -2.78
N TRP A 136 11.44 6.72 -2.01
CA TRP A 136 11.56 5.35 -2.53
C TRP A 136 10.48 4.47 -1.93
N ALA A 137 9.76 3.75 -2.77
CA ALA A 137 8.73 2.81 -2.37
C ALA A 137 8.79 1.53 -3.19
N PHE A 138 8.67 0.39 -2.55
CA PHE A 138 8.42 -0.85 -3.27
C PHE A 138 6.98 -0.87 -3.78
N VAL A 139 6.80 -1.32 -5.02
CA VAL A 139 5.49 -1.46 -5.65
C VAL A 139 5.04 -2.91 -5.56
N ARG A 140 4.07 -3.18 -4.69
CA ARG A 140 3.55 -4.54 -4.51
C ARG A 140 2.89 -5.03 -5.79
N GLN A 141 3.34 -6.17 -6.27
CA GLN A 141 2.71 -6.86 -7.39
C GLN A 141 1.45 -7.60 -6.94
N ASP A 142 0.59 -7.91 -7.89
CA ASP A 142 -0.57 -8.78 -7.63
C ASP A 142 -0.08 -10.15 -7.15
N SER A 143 -0.74 -10.70 -6.13
CA SER A 143 -0.40 -12.05 -5.66
C SER A 143 -0.64 -13.05 -6.79
N PRO A 144 0.38 -13.83 -7.18
CA PRO A 144 0.21 -14.82 -8.24
C PRO A 144 -0.87 -15.84 -7.85
N GLN A 145 -1.76 -16.13 -8.77
CA GLN A 145 -2.69 -17.23 -8.60
C GLN A 145 -1.99 -18.54 -8.97
N PRO A 146 -1.97 -19.54 -8.10
CA PRO A 146 -1.37 -20.81 -8.42
C PRO A 146 -2.14 -21.48 -9.56
N SER A 147 -1.41 -22.05 -10.50
CA SER A 147 -2.00 -22.88 -11.56
C SER A 147 -2.16 -24.30 -11.04
N LEU A 148 -3.40 -24.78 -10.98
CA LEU A 148 -3.69 -26.17 -10.59
C LEU A 148 -2.94 -27.17 -11.49
N ARG A 149 -2.80 -26.87 -12.78
CA ARG A 149 -2.03 -27.71 -13.73
C ARG A 149 -0.56 -27.81 -13.31
N ARG A 150 0.12 -26.68 -13.10
CA ARG A 150 1.53 -26.68 -12.63
C ARG A 150 1.68 -27.43 -11.30
N LEU A 151 0.71 -27.28 -10.43
CA LEU A 151 0.74 -27.93 -9.13
C LEU A 151 0.58 -29.43 -9.25
N THR A 152 -0.31 -29.94 -10.13
CA THR A 152 -0.47 -31.36 -10.41
C THR A 152 0.69 -31.98 -11.18
N ASP A 153 1.42 -31.20 -11.97
CA ASP A 153 2.67 -31.62 -12.60
C ASP A 153 3.78 -31.89 -11.55
N LEU A 154 3.83 -31.07 -10.50
CA LEU A 154 4.79 -31.22 -9.38
C LEU A 154 4.34 -32.25 -8.34
N ILE A 155 3.05 -32.30 -8.05
CA ILE A 155 2.43 -33.17 -7.05
C ILE A 155 1.29 -33.92 -7.74
N PRO A 156 1.55 -35.09 -8.29
CA PRO A 156 0.52 -35.89 -8.96
C PRO A 156 -0.67 -36.18 -8.06
N ARG A 157 -1.87 -36.16 -8.63
CA ARG A 157 -3.10 -36.45 -7.89
C ARG A 157 -3.02 -37.82 -7.25
N SER A 158 -3.50 -37.94 -6.02
CA SER A 158 -3.56 -39.21 -5.30
C SER A 158 -4.66 -39.15 -4.22
N ASP A 159 -4.95 -40.29 -3.63
CA ASP A 159 -5.90 -40.47 -2.53
C ASP A 159 -5.21 -40.54 -1.15
N ARG A 160 -3.96 -40.06 -1.03
CA ARG A 160 -3.18 -40.15 0.21
C ARG A 160 -3.87 -39.50 1.42
N LEU A 161 -4.64 -38.44 1.18
CA LEU A 161 -5.37 -37.70 2.21
C LEU A 161 -6.88 -37.93 2.14
N LYS A 162 -7.33 -38.98 1.47
CA LYS A 162 -8.76 -39.34 1.41
C LYS A 162 -9.34 -39.58 2.80
N GLY A 163 -10.48 -38.95 3.06
CA GLY A 163 -11.13 -38.95 4.37
C GLY A 163 -10.50 -38.02 5.42
N LYS A 164 -9.45 -37.27 5.07
CA LYS A 164 -8.93 -36.18 5.91
C LYS A 164 -9.65 -34.90 5.59
N VAL A 165 -9.73 -34.03 6.60
CA VAL A 165 -10.33 -32.70 6.52
C VAL A 165 -9.27 -31.66 6.89
N ALA A 166 -9.17 -30.57 6.13
CA ALA A 166 -8.26 -29.47 6.38
C ALA A 166 -9.00 -28.14 6.36
N LEU A 167 -8.58 -27.22 7.21
CA LEU A 167 -8.98 -25.82 7.17
C LEU A 167 -7.78 -24.99 6.74
N VAL A 168 -7.94 -24.19 5.66
CA VAL A 168 -6.89 -23.29 5.18
C VAL A 168 -7.35 -21.84 5.39
N ILE A 169 -6.75 -21.15 6.34
CA ILE A 169 -7.00 -19.74 6.61
C ILE A 169 -6.26 -18.89 5.57
N GLY A 170 -6.98 -17.97 4.90
CA GLY A 170 -6.40 -17.15 3.82
C GLY A 170 -6.16 -17.95 2.53
N GLY A 171 -6.98 -18.97 2.26
CA GLY A 171 -6.82 -19.91 1.15
C GLY A 171 -7.16 -19.36 -0.25
N SER A 172 -7.58 -18.08 -0.39
CA SER A 172 -8.10 -17.54 -1.66
C SER A 172 -7.04 -17.10 -2.67
N ARG A 173 -5.79 -16.89 -2.27
CA ARG A 173 -4.70 -16.42 -3.15
C ARG A 173 -3.33 -16.82 -2.64
N GLY A 174 -2.31 -16.66 -3.51
CA GLY A 174 -0.91 -16.87 -3.16
C GLY A 174 -0.65 -18.26 -2.61
N LEU A 175 0.13 -18.34 -1.53
CA LEU A 175 0.52 -19.60 -0.90
C LEU A 175 -0.68 -20.38 -0.33
N GLY A 176 -1.65 -19.69 0.29
CA GLY A 176 -2.86 -20.34 0.81
C GLY A 176 -3.67 -21.02 -0.27
N ALA A 177 -3.81 -20.40 -1.44
CA ALA A 177 -4.48 -21.01 -2.59
C ALA A 177 -3.71 -22.24 -3.12
N ALA A 178 -2.37 -22.17 -3.16
CA ALA A 178 -1.55 -23.32 -3.56
C ALA A 178 -1.69 -24.49 -2.59
N ILE A 179 -1.67 -24.22 -1.27
CA ILE A 179 -1.89 -25.23 -0.23
C ILE A 179 -3.29 -25.87 -0.36
N THR A 180 -4.33 -25.05 -0.55
CA THR A 180 -5.71 -25.53 -0.75
C THR A 180 -5.79 -26.49 -1.93
N GLN A 181 -5.23 -26.10 -3.08
CA GLN A 181 -5.22 -26.92 -4.29
C GLN A 181 -4.39 -28.21 -4.10
N ALA A 182 -3.24 -28.12 -3.43
CA ALA A 182 -2.39 -29.25 -3.15
C ALA A 182 -3.10 -30.29 -2.27
N LEU A 183 -3.69 -29.87 -1.16
CA LEU A 183 -4.42 -30.77 -0.26
C LEU A 183 -5.61 -31.43 -0.95
N ALA A 184 -6.41 -30.66 -1.70
CA ALA A 184 -7.53 -31.19 -2.44
C ALA A 184 -7.09 -32.20 -3.54
N SER A 185 -5.96 -31.94 -4.21
CA SER A 185 -5.41 -32.87 -5.22
C SER A 185 -4.97 -34.21 -4.64
N GLN A 186 -4.76 -34.28 -3.32
CA GLN A 186 -4.42 -35.51 -2.59
C GLN A 186 -5.65 -36.20 -1.95
N GLY A 187 -6.88 -35.80 -2.32
CA GLY A 187 -8.13 -36.38 -1.83
C GLY A 187 -8.62 -35.82 -0.49
N CYS A 188 -8.01 -34.75 0.03
CA CYS A 188 -8.46 -34.09 1.27
C CYS A 188 -9.72 -33.26 1.02
N THR A 189 -10.67 -33.29 1.97
CA THR A 189 -11.76 -32.28 2.01
C THR A 189 -11.24 -31.00 2.60
N VAL A 190 -11.30 -29.88 1.85
CA VAL A 190 -10.70 -28.63 2.27
C VAL A 190 -11.76 -27.55 2.52
N PHE A 191 -11.76 -27.00 3.72
CA PHE A 191 -12.47 -25.77 4.06
C PHE A 191 -11.55 -24.58 3.82
N LEU A 192 -11.94 -23.72 2.88
CA LEU A 192 -11.17 -22.55 2.49
C LEU A 192 -11.77 -21.32 3.15
N ASN A 193 -11.01 -20.70 4.04
CA ASN A 193 -11.38 -19.40 4.64
C ASN A 193 -10.83 -18.24 3.82
N TYR A 194 -11.60 -17.17 3.68
CA TYR A 194 -11.19 -15.91 3.05
C TYR A 194 -11.79 -14.72 3.79
N HIS A 195 -11.19 -13.53 3.60
CA HIS A 195 -11.69 -12.29 4.19
C HIS A 195 -12.25 -11.33 3.12
N GLN A 196 -11.48 -10.99 2.09
CA GLN A 196 -11.85 -9.99 1.09
C GLN A 196 -11.93 -10.52 -0.34
N CYS A 197 -11.18 -11.56 -0.67
CA CYS A 197 -11.04 -12.07 -2.04
C CYS A 197 -12.04 -13.19 -2.34
N ARG A 198 -13.35 -12.88 -2.29
CA ARG A 198 -14.42 -13.86 -2.51
C ARG A 198 -14.39 -14.45 -3.91
N ALA A 199 -14.22 -13.61 -4.94
CA ALA A 199 -14.21 -14.06 -6.33
C ALA A 199 -13.09 -15.07 -6.62
N GLU A 200 -11.91 -14.84 -6.05
CA GLU A 200 -10.76 -15.74 -6.15
C GLU A 200 -11.02 -17.06 -5.38
N ALA A 201 -11.61 -16.98 -4.20
CA ALA A 201 -11.99 -18.15 -3.41
C ALA A 201 -13.00 -19.02 -4.17
N GLU A 202 -14.00 -18.41 -4.79
CA GLU A 202 -15.01 -19.11 -5.60
C GLU A 202 -14.39 -19.77 -6.85
N LYS A 203 -13.44 -19.11 -7.51
CA LYS A 203 -12.68 -19.69 -8.63
C LYS A 203 -11.90 -20.94 -8.21
N ILE A 204 -11.23 -20.89 -7.06
CA ILE A 204 -10.50 -22.05 -6.51
C ILE A 204 -11.49 -23.16 -6.20
N ARG A 205 -12.57 -22.88 -5.48
CA ARG A 205 -13.61 -23.87 -5.17
C ARG A 205 -14.14 -24.54 -6.44
N ALA A 206 -14.51 -23.76 -7.45
CA ALA A 206 -15.01 -24.30 -8.71
C ALA A 206 -13.99 -25.21 -9.42
N SER A 207 -12.69 -24.91 -9.30
CA SER A 207 -11.63 -25.74 -9.89
C SER A 207 -11.39 -27.07 -9.15
N LEU A 208 -11.84 -27.18 -7.90
CA LEU A 208 -11.64 -28.34 -7.04
C LEU A 208 -12.88 -29.25 -6.92
N GLY A 209 -14.03 -28.79 -7.38
CA GLY A 209 -15.30 -29.50 -7.29
C GLY A 209 -15.76 -29.76 -5.85
N ASP A 210 -16.38 -30.92 -5.60
CA ASP A 210 -17.00 -31.25 -4.32
C ASP A 210 -16.02 -31.47 -3.15
N THR A 211 -14.71 -31.41 -3.40
CA THR A 211 -13.68 -31.58 -2.37
C THR A 211 -13.39 -30.31 -1.58
N SER A 212 -14.05 -29.18 -1.89
CA SER A 212 -13.80 -27.92 -1.23
C SER A 212 -15.07 -27.16 -0.85
N SER A 213 -15.06 -26.53 0.31
CA SER A 213 -16.14 -25.64 0.80
C SER A 213 -15.56 -24.29 1.22
N LEU A 214 -16.37 -23.22 1.05
CA LEU A 214 -16.01 -21.87 1.50
C LEU A 214 -16.50 -21.63 2.91
N ILE A 215 -15.71 -20.91 3.71
CA ILE A 215 -16.03 -20.42 5.04
C ILE A 215 -15.70 -18.94 5.15
#